data_6251fe2f3441c441f489c4935ea45a0c
#
_entry.id   6251fe2f3441c441f489c4935ea45a0c
#
_cell.length_a   1.000
_cell.length_b   1.000
_cell.length_c   1.000
_cell.angle_alpha   90.00
_cell.angle_beta   90.00
_cell.angle_gamma   90.00
#
_symmetry.space_group_name_H-M   'P 1'
#
loop_
_entity.id
_entity.type
_entity.pdbx_description
1 polymer ?
#
loop_
_entity_poly.entity_id
_entity_poly.type
_entity_poly.pdbx_seq_one_letter_code
_entity_poly.pdbx_strand_id
1 'polypeptide(L)'
;MWSTQEGKDGHDIVEWIAQQPWCDSNVGMIGYSYYGKIQLKIAIQQPPHLKAIFVSHVCSDFYREMVYMGGVLSLFLYGLWDGRHGTSGFAPKNPVSHNDEDSAQRRTRTEATGVA
;
A
#
# COMPACT_ATOMS: atom_id res chain seq x y z
N MET A 1 -1.87 -6.52 -2.42
CA MET A 1 -1.57 -5.15 -2.86
C MET A 1 -2.17 -4.93 -4.24
N TRP A 2 -2.86 -3.82 -4.51
CA TRP A 2 -3.51 -3.52 -5.81
C TRP A 2 -4.78 -4.33 -6.12
N SER A 3 -5.51 -4.81 -5.13
CA SER A 3 -6.79 -5.49 -5.37
C SER A 3 -7.93 -4.51 -5.65
N THR A 4 -8.98 -4.97 -6.31
CA THR A 4 -10.23 -4.23 -6.47
C THR A 4 -10.97 -4.09 -5.13
N GLN A 5 -10.68 -4.97 -4.19
CA GLN A 5 -11.27 -4.96 -2.86
C GLN A 5 -10.89 -3.70 -2.07
N GLU A 6 -9.64 -3.23 -2.21
CA GLU A 6 -9.19 -1.99 -1.54
C GLU A 6 -10.06 -0.77 -1.87
N GLY A 7 -10.51 -0.67 -3.13
CA GLY A 7 -11.41 0.42 -3.53
C GLY A 7 -12.79 0.32 -2.87
N LYS A 8 -13.33 -0.90 -2.75
CA LYS A 8 -14.62 -1.16 -2.10
C LYS A 8 -14.56 -0.90 -0.60
N ASP A 9 -13.52 -1.41 0.06
CA ASP A 9 -13.30 -1.19 1.49
C ASP A 9 -13.16 0.32 1.79
N GLY A 10 -12.46 1.04 0.91
CA GLY A 10 -12.33 2.49 1.01
C GLY A 10 -13.66 3.24 0.79
N HIS A 11 -14.50 2.78 -0.14
CA HIS A 11 -15.86 3.30 -0.30
C HIS A 11 -16.64 3.15 1.00
N ASP A 12 -16.65 1.95 1.58
CA ASP A 12 -17.41 1.67 2.81
C ASP A 12 -16.90 2.51 4.00
N ILE A 13 -15.60 2.74 4.08
CA ILE A 13 -14.99 3.63 5.09
C ILE A 13 -15.47 5.07 4.90
N VAL A 14 -15.49 5.59 3.67
CA VAL A 14 -15.97 6.95 3.38
C VAL A 14 -17.42 7.11 3.80
N GLU A 15 -18.27 6.16 3.45
CA GLU A 15 -19.69 6.17 3.80
C GLU A 15 -19.91 6.02 5.32
N TRP A 16 -19.10 5.20 5.98
CA TRP A 16 -19.12 5.10 7.43
C TRP A 16 -18.73 6.41 8.13
N ILE A 17 -17.66 7.08 7.66
CA ILE A 17 -17.22 8.37 8.19
C ILE A 17 -18.33 9.42 8.06
N ALA A 18 -19.00 9.46 6.91
CA ALA A 18 -20.05 10.43 6.63
C ALA A 18 -21.27 10.33 7.57
N GLN A 19 -21.47 9.15 8.19
CA GLN A 19 -22.56 8.90 9.14
C GLN A 19 -22.21 9.25 10.59
N GLN A 20 -20.96 9.62 10.87
CA GLN A 20 -20.55 9.90 12.23
C GLN A 20 -21.07 11.26 12.72
N PRO A 21 -21.44 11.41 14.01
CA PRO A 21 -22.03 12.64 14.54
C PRO A 21 -21.07 13.84 14.53
N TRP A 22 -19.77 13.61 14.33
CA TRP A 22 -18.74 14.64 14.21
C TRP A 22 -18.44 15.01 12.73
N CYS A 23 -19.05 14.37 11.76
CA CYS A 23 -18.88 14.63 10.34
C CYS A 23 -20.07 15.41 9.78
N ASP A 24 -19.79 16.37 8.93
CA ASP A 24 -20.82 17.15 8.21
C ASP A 24 -21.30 16.48 6.91
N SER A 25 -21.04 15.17 6.79
CA SER A 25 -21.31 14.35 5.59
C SER A 25 -20.50 14.74 4.35
N ASN A 26 -19.45 15.52 4.51
CA ASN A 26 -18.51 15.83 3.44
C ASN A 26 -17.14 15.23 3.75
N VAL A 27 -16.72 14.24 2.97
CA VAL A 27 -15.45 13.56 3.18
C VAL A 27 -14.47 13.98 2.11
N GLY A 28 -13.28 14.38 2.55
CA GLY A 28 -12.14 14.65 1.68
C GLY A 28 -10.99 13.67 1.97
N MET A 29 -10.22 13.35 0.96
CA MET A 29 -9.04 12.51 1.14
C MET A 29 -7.77 13.22 0.66
N ILE A 30 -6.67 13.03 1.38
CA ILE A 30 -5.35 13.49 1.02
C ILE A 30 -4.36 12.34 1.13
N GLY A 31 -3.44 12.22 0.18
CA GLY A 31 -2.44 11.17 0.25
C GLY A 31 -1.35 11.29 -0.80
N TYR A 32 -0.22 10.70 -0.45
CA TYR A 32 1.01 10.70 -1.21
C TYR A 32 1.34 9.27 -1.65
N SER A 33 1.87 9.10 -2.86
CA SER A 33 2.36 7.83 -3.40
C SER A 33 1.28 6.73 -3.34
N TYR A 34 1.48 5.66 -2.61
CA TYR A 34 0.50 4.58 -2.46
C TYR A 34 -0.84 5.07 -1.91
N TYR A 35 -0.81 5.93 -0.88
CA TYR A 35 -2.02 6.51 -0.30
C TYR A 35 -2.73 7.49 -1.25
N GLY A 36 -2.00 8.13 -2.16
CA GLY A 36 -2.60 8.90 -3.25
C GLY A 36 -3.29 8.01 -4.27
N LYS A 37 -2.66 6.89 -4.62
CA LYS A 37 -3.19 5.94 -5.61
C LYS A 37 -4.44 5.20 -5.13
N ILE A 38 -4.55 4.88 -3.84
CA ILE A 38 -5.74 4.24 -3.29
C ILE A 38 -6.95 5.18 -3.39
N GLN A 39 -6.76 6.50 -3.29
CA GLN A 39 -7.85 7.47 -3.44
C GLN A 39 -8.48 7.42 -4.82
N LEU A 40 -7.68 7.23 -5.88
CA LEU A 40 -8.21 7.06 -7.24
C LEU A 40 -9.09 5.80 -7.34
N LYS A 41 -8.68 4.70 -6.70
CA LYS A 41 -9.47 3.47 -6.65
C LYS A 41 -10.79 3.64 -5.90
N ILE A 42 -10.77 4.41 -4.81
CA ILE A 42 -11.95 4.72 -4.02
C ILE A 42 -12.88 5.65 -4.83
N ALA A 43 -12.33 6.67 -5.47
CA ALA A 43 -13.10 7.61 -6.28
C ALA A 43 -13.82 6.92 -7.46
N ILE A 44 -13.20 5.90 -8.07
CA ILE A 44 -13.83 5.08 -9.12
C ILE A 44 -15.09 4.34 -8.60
N GLN A 45 -15.15 4.02 -7.30
CA GLN A 45 -16.33 3.43 -6.69
C GLN A 45 -17.47 4.44 -6.45
N GLN A 46 -17.21 5.73 -6.67
CA GLN A 46 -18.17 6.83 -6.57
C GLN A 46 -18.92 6.91 -5.23
N PRO A 47 -18.23 6.90 -4.06
CA PRO A 47 -18.94 7.06 -2.80
C PRO A 47 -19.62 8.44 -2.75
N PRO A 48 -20.93 8.50 -2.44
CA PRO A 48 -21.74 9.74 -2.51
C PRO A 48 -21.20 10.89 -1.64
N HIS A 49 -20.58 10.55 -0.52
CA HIS A 49 -20.08 11.53 0.44
C HIS A 49 -18.61 11.93 0.20
N LEU A 50 -17.92 11.34 -0.78
CA LEU A 50 -16.59 11.77 -1.17
C LEU A 50 -16.68 13.04 -2.03
N LYS A 51 -16.24 14.18 -1.50
CA LYS A 51 -16.35 15.49 -2.17
C LYS A 51 -15.06 15.95 -2.84
N ALA A 52 -13.91 15.54 -2.30
CA ALA A 52 -12.62 15.94 -2.84
C ALA A 52 -11.54 14.90 -2.57
N ILE A 53 -10.59 14.79 -3.49
CA ILE A 53 -9.34 14.06 -3.27
C ILE A 53 -8.16 14.96 -3.63
N PHE A 54 -7.10 14.88 -2.83
CA PHE A 54 -5.81 15.48 -3.16
C PHE A 54 -4.76 14.41 -3.24
N VAL A 55 -4.28 14.15 -4.45
CA VAL A 55 -3.33 13.08 -4.74
C VAL A 55 -1.99 13.67 -5.17
N SER A 56 -0.91 13.11 -4.65
CA SER A 56 0.44 13.52 -4.98
C SER A 56 1.32 12.30 -5.27
N HIS A 57 2.22 12.43 -6.26
CA HIS A 57 3.15 11.39 -6.69
C HIS A 57 2.43 10.07 -7.04
N VAL A 58 1.41 10.18 -7.86
CA VAL A 58 0.64 9.04 -8.35
C VAL A 58 0.77 8.90 -9.86
N CYS A 59 0.51 7.71 -10.35
CA CYS A 59 0.36 7.41 -11.76
C CYS A 59 -1.06 6.88 -12.02
N SER A 60 -1.62 7.22 -13.15
CA SER A 60 -2.93 6.73 -13.60
C SER A 60 -2.83 5.33 -14.19
N ASP A 61 -1.77 5.07 -14.91
CA ASP A 61 -1.43 3.77 -15.49
C ASP A 61 -0.07 3.31 -14.97
N PHE A 62 -0.13 2.37 -14.00
CA PHE A 62 1.08 1.85 -13.37
C PHE A 62 2.01 1.16 -14.38
N TYR A 63 1.44 0.44 -15.34
CA TYR A 63 2.22 -0.29 -16.33
C TYR A 63 3.01 0.66 -17.24
N ARG A 64 2.34 1.68 -17.79
CA ARG A 64 2.96 2.60 -18.75
C ARG A 64 3.79 3.69 -18.09
N GLU A 65 3.38 4.14 -16.91
CA GLU A 65 4.00 5.30 -16.26
C GLU A 65 5.08 4.93 -15.23
N MET A 66 5.08 3.68 -14.73
CA MET A 66 6.06 3.23 -13.74
C MET A 66 6.89 2.04 -14.21
N VAL A 67 6.25 1.03 -14.81
CA VAL A 67 6.92 -0.23 -15.18
C VAL A 67 7.63 -0.11 -16.53
N TYR A 68 6.93 0.36 -17.55
CA TYR A 68 7.42 0.49 -18.91
C TYR A 68 7.31 1.93 -19.42
N MET A 69 8.05 2.82 -18.82
CA MET A 69 8.12 4.23 -19.23
C MET A 69 8.64 4.35 -20.66
N GLY A 70 7.79 4.84 -21.57
CA GLY A 70 8.13 4.91 -22.99
C GLY A 70 8.40 3.56 -23.66
N GLY A 71 7.87 2.46 -23.11
CA GLY A 71 8.10 1.10 -23.62
C GLY A 71 9.36 0.41 -23.11
N VAL A 72 10.16 1.08 -22.28
CA VAL A 72 11.39 0.55 -21.70
C VAL A 72 11.15 0.16 -20.23
N LEU A 73 11.60 -1.05 -19.86
CA LEU A 73 11.47 -1.51 -18.47
C LEU A 73 12.22 -0.60 -17.49
N SER A 74 11.52 -0.11 -16.49
CA SER A 74 12.10 0.72 -15.44
C SER A 74 12.98 -0.10 -14.50
N LEU A 75 14.29 -0.02 -14.69
CA LEU A 75 15.26 -0.67 -13.80
C LEU A 75 15.25 -0.05 -12.40
N PHE A 76 14.82 1.20 -12.25
CA PHE A 76 14.64 1.82 -10.94
C PHE A 76 13.60 1.10 -10.11
N LEU A 77 12.45 0.78 -10.70
CA LEU A 77 11.37 0.09 -9.99
C LEU A 77 11.76 -1.35 -9.61
N TYR A 78 12.33 -2.09 -10.56
CA TYR A 78 12.64 -3.51 -10.35
C TYR A 78 14.00 -3.75 -9.70
N GLY A 79 14.99 -2.91 -9.97
CA GLY A 79 16.35 -3.10 -9.45
C GLY A 79 16.56 -2.48 -8.08
N LEU A 80 16.16 -1.23 -7.91
CA LEU A 80 16.45 -0.47 -6.68
C LEU A 80 15.30 -0.51 -5.68
N TRP A 81 14.07 -0.36 -6.15
CA TRP A 81 12.93 -0.29 -5.26
C TRP A 81 12.56 -1.66 -4.70
N ASP A 82 12.37 -2.64 -5.57
CA ASP A 82 11.96 -3.98 -5.18
C ASP A 82 13.08 -4.72 -4.43
N GLY A 83 14.31 -4.63 -4.91
CA GLY A 83 15.48 -5.21 -4.23
C GLY A 83 15.75 -4.59 -2.84
N ARG A 84 15.45 -3.31 -2.64
CA ARG A 84 15.68 -2.61 -1.36
C ARG A 84 14.60 -2.90 -0.32
N HIS A 85 13.38 -3.22 -0.72
CA HIS A 85 12.26 -3.50 0.18
C HIS A 85 12.09 -4.98 0.51
N GLY A 86 12.97 -5.85 0.01
CA GLY A 86 13.02 -7.27 0.38
C GLY A 86 11.79 -8.08 -0.01
N THR A 87 10.92 -7.53 -0.83
CA THR A 87 9.69 -8.17 -1.28
C THR A 87 9.84 -8.88 -2.61
N SER A 88 11.04 -8.85 -3.19
CA SER A 88 11.29 -9.42 -4.50
C SER A 88 11.25 -10.94 -4.44
N GLY A 89 10.19 -11.50 -5.00
CA GLY A 89 10.17 -12.92 -5.33
C GLY A 89 11.22 -13.33 -6.37
N PHE A 90 12.03 -12.37 -6.86
CA PHE A 90 13.04 -12.55 -7.88
C PHE A 90 14.48 -12.58 -7.35
N ALA A 91 14.73 -12.04 -6.16
CA ALA A 91 16.03 -12.23 -5.52
C ALA A 91 16.05 -13.62 -4.87
N PRO A 92 17.09 -14.46 -5.12
CA PRO A 92 17.26 -15.66 -4.32
C PRO A 92 17.29 -15.22 -2.85
N LYS A 93 16.38 -15.78 -2.05
CA LYS A 93 16.39 -15.56 -0.60
C LYS A 93 17.77 -15.96 -0.12
N ASN A 94 18.55 -14.99 0.32
CA ASN A 94 19.79 -15.29 1.00
C ASN A 94 19.40 -16.11 2.24
N PRO A 95 19.86 -17.33 2.41
CA PRO A 95 19.49 -18.19 3.55
C PRO A 95 19.90 -17.59 4.90
N VAL A 96 20.65 -16.49 4.89
CA VAL A 96 21.03 -15.73 6.08
C VAL A 96 20.53 -14.29 5.91
N SER A 97 19.22 -14.08 5.95
CA SER A 97 18.72 -12.73 6.13
C SER A 97 18.80 -12.37 7.61
N HIS A 98 19.31 -11.22 7.91
CA HIS A 98 19.40 -10.66 9.28
C HIS A 98 18.06 -10.71 10.04
N ASN A 99 16.93 -10.79 9.30
CA ASN A 99 15.59 -10.91 9.84
C ASN A 99 15.25 -12.33 10.30
N ASP A 100 15.86 -13.35 9.71
CA ASP A 100 15.61 -14.75 10.11
C ASP A 100 16.38 -15.09 11.39
N GLU A 101 17.58 -14.53 11.58
CA GLU A 101 18.33 -14.67 12.83
C GLU A 101 17.65 -13.95 13.99
N ASP A 102 17.12 -12.74 13.74
CA ASP A 102 16.37 -11.98 14.75
C ASP A 102 15.05 -12.67 15.12
N SER A 103 14.38 -13.27 14.14
CA SER A 103 13.17 -14.07 14.36
C SER A 103 13.43 -15.36 15.13
N ALA A 104 14.54 -16.03 14.85
CA ALA A 104 14.97 -17.24 15.56
C ALA A 104 15.38 -16.89 17.00
N GLN A 105 16.13 -15.81 17.21
CA GLN A 105 16.53 -15.34 18.54
C GLN A 105 15.33 -14.88 19.37
N ARG A 106 14.32 -14.26 18.79
CA ARG A 106 13.09 -13.90 19.49
C ARG A 106 12.30 -15.12 19.93
N ARG A 107 12.19 -16.15 19.09
CA ARG A 107 11.52 -17.42 19.43
C ARG A 107 12.20 -18.12 20.60
N THR A 108 13.52 -18.27 20.54
CA THR A 108 14.28 -18.91 21.64
C THR A 108 14.20 -18.12 22.94
N ARG A 109 14.11 -16.80 22.89
CA ARG A 109 13.97 -15.94 24.06
C ARG A 109 12.58 -16.07 24.70
N THR A 110 11.53 -16.16 23.89
CA THR A 110 10.15 -16.36 24.36
C THR A 110 9.98 -17.74 25.00
N GLU A 111 10.57 -18.77 24.39
CA GLU A 111 10.57 -20.13 24.95
C GLU A 111 11.35 -20.22 26.26
N ALA A 112 12.48 -19.50 26.37
CA ALA A 112 13.31 -19.47 27.56
C ALA A 112 12.70 -18.70 28.74
N THR A 113 11.82 -17.70 28.45
CA THR A 113 11.20 -16.88 29.51
C THR A 113 9.83 -17.38 29.96
N GLY A 114 9.24 -18.37 29.27
CA GLY A 114 7.98 -19.00 29.69
C GLY A 114 6.78 -18.03 29.77
N VAL A 115 6.87 -16.86 29.14
CA VAL A 115 5.79 -15.89 29.07
C VAL A 115 4.98 -16.17 27.81
N ALA A 116 3.82 -16.79 28.00
CA ALA A 116 2.80 -16.96 26.97
C ALA A 116 1.98 -15.69 26.84
#